data_bca8839cb5da53597fe21cdd76c69eb9
#
_entry.id   bca8839cb5da53597fe21cdd76c69eb9
#
_cell.length_a   1.000
_cell.length_b   1.000
_cell.length_c   1.000
_cell.angle_alpha   90.00
_cell.angle_beta   90.00
_cell.angle_gamma   90.00
#
_symmetry.space_group_name_H-M   'P 1'
#
loop_
_entity.id
_entity.type
_entity.pdbx_description
1 polymer ?
#
loop_
_entity_poly.entity_id
_entity_poly.type
_entity_poly.pdbx_seq_one_letter_code
_entity_poly.pdbx_strand_id
1 'polypeptide(L)'
;MKRIFIPFFAAAALLASCSDWTEAEHKDFLPPMNQNDPAFLTSLRDFKVGEHLVTMMIVRGTSTAPNRQNQHPMSMPDSVDYLLMTDVDDLHPALSDEIAEVRSKKGTRTLNVVDYTTIRSTWDAMKEASSGT
;
A
#
# COMPACT_ATOMS: atom_id res chain seq x y z
N MET A 1 12.10 41.67 -57.21
CA MET A 1 12.24 41.61 -55.70
C MET A 1 10.96 41.11 -55.04
N LYS A 2 10.30 40.05 -55.52
CA LYS A 2 9.01 39.51 -54.96
C LYS A 2 9.05 38.03 -54.49
N ARG A 3 10.21 37.41 -54.48
CA ARG A 3 10.31 35.94 -54.16
C ARG A 3 10.91 35.60 -52.82
N ILE A 4 11.32 36.58 -52.00
CA ILE A 4 12.01 36.35 -50.73
C ILE A 4 11.02 36.37 -49.52
N PHE A 5 9.83 36.94 -49.67
CA PHE A 5 8.87 37.09 -48.58
C PHE A 5 8.06 35.81 -48.25
N ILE A 6 7.87 34.93 -49.24
CA ILE A 6 7.05 33.70 -49.05
C ILE A 6 7.70 32.69 -48.11
N PRO A 7 9.03 32.40 -48.17
CA PRO A 7 9.63 31.45 -47.22
C PRO A 7 9.72 31.99 -45.78
N PHE A 8 9.75 33.32 -45.60
CA PHE A 8 9.81 33.91 -44.27
C PHE A 8 8.46 33.83 -43.55
N PHE A 9 7.35 33.95 -44.26
CA PHE A 9 6.02 33.74 -43.67
C PHE A 9 5.73 32.29 -43.33
N ALA A 10 6.21 31.33 -44.12
CA ALA A 10 6.06 29.92 -43.84
C ALA A 10 6.88 29.47 -42.63
N ALA A 11 8.09 30.04 -42.42
CA ALA A 11 8.90 29.79 -41.25
C ALA A 11 8.31 30.38 -39.96
N ALA A 12 7.66 31.51 -40.01
CA ALA A 12 6.97 32.12 -38.87
C ALA A 12 5.72 31.34 -38.45
N ALA A 13 5.00 30.72 -39.40
CA ALA A 13 3.83 29.90 -39.11
C ALA A 13 4.19 28.55 -38.41
N LEU A 14 5.40 28.02 -38.64
CA LEU A 14 5.87 26.81 -37.98
C LEU A 14 6.29 27.04 -36.53
N LEU A 15 6.65 28.26 -36.15
CA LEU A 15 7.01 28.61 -34.77
C LEU A 15 5.78 28.89 -33.89
N ALA A 16 4.62 29.17 -34.45
CA ALA A 16 3.39 29.40 -33.71
C ALA A 16 2.67 28.10 -33.32
N SER A 17 3.08 26.96 -33.85
CA SER A 17 2.46 25.64 -33.56
C SER A 17 2.88 25.00 -32.23
N CYS A 18 3.84 25.58 -31.50
CA CYS A 18 4.35 25.02 -30.26
C CYS A 18 3.86 25.77 -29.01
N SER A 19 2.92 26.70 -29.11
CA SER A 19 2.45 27.46 -27.96
C SER A 19 1.55 26.68 -27.01
N ASP A 20 0.95 25.59 -27.47
CA ASP A 20 0.08 24.75 -26.65
C ASP A 20 0.83 23.82 -25.66
N TRP A 21 2.16 23.71 -25.81
CA TRP A 21 2.96 22.83 -24.93
C TRP A 21 3.56 23.54 -23.73
N THR A 22 3.40 24.82 -23.58
CA THR A 22 3.97 25.63 -22.49
C THR A 22 2.94 26.10 -21.47
N GLU A 23 1.66 25.86 -21.69
CA GLU A 23 0.68 26.04 -20.62
C GLU A 23 0.79 24.83 -19.68
N ALA A 24 1.48 25.03 -18.56
CA ALA A 24 1.37 24.11 -17.43
C ALA A 24 -0.11 23.99 -17.10
N GLU A 25 -0.72 22.83 -17.36
CA GLU A 25 -2.06 22.54 -16.83
C GLU A 25 -2.01 22.83 -15.32
N HIS A 26 -2.63 23.91 -14.91
CA HIS A 26 -2.97 24.15 -13.52
C HIS A 26 -4.00 23.07 -13.12
N LYS A 27 -3.51 21.86 -12.83
CA LYS A 27 -4.31 20.93 -12.07
C LYS A 27 -4.44 21.55 -10.68
N ASP A 28 -5.64 21.99 -10.36
CA ASP A 28 -5.99 22.23 -8.95
C ASP A 28 -5.80 20.91 -8.22
N PHE A 29 -4.61 20.74 -7.64
CA PHE A 29 -4.37 19.61 -6.75
C PHE A 29 -5.30 19.82 -5.57
N LEU A 30 -6.30 18.96 -5.46
CA LEU A 30 -7.05 18.83 -4.21
C LEU A 30 -6.03 18.72 -3.08
N PRO A 31 -6.20 19.45 -1.98
CA PRO A 31 -5.30 19.33 -0.84
C PRO A 31 -5.17 17.85 -0.49
N PRO A 32 -3.97 17.37 -0.11
CA PRO A 32 -3.77 15.97 0.21
C PRO A 32 -4.80 15.58 1.26
N MET A 33 -5.55 14.52 0.96
CA MET A 33 -6.60 14.02 1.85
C MET A 33 -5.96 13.67 3.19
N ASN A 34 -6.51 14.19 4.27
CA ASN A 34 -6.05 13.84 5.61
C ASN A 34 -6.46 12.40 5.91
N GLN A 35 -5.50 11.48 5.83
CA GLN A 35 -5.72 10.05 6.11
C GLN A 35 -6.20 9.76 7.55
N ASN A 36 -6.15 10.74 8.45
CA ASN A 36 -6.67 10.66 9.81
C ASN A 36 -8.04 11.33 9.97
N ASP A 37 -8.65 11.82 8.89
CA ASP A 37 -10.00 12.37 8.95
C ASP A 37 -11.00 11.27 9.31
N PRO A 38 -11.78 11.43 10.40
CA PRO A 38 -12.78 10.46 10.81
C PRO A 38 -13.83 10.15 9.75
N ALA A 39 -14.23 11.14 8.95
CA ALA A 39 -15.17 10.95 7.86
C ALA A 39 -14.59 10.07 6.75
N PHE A 40 -13.32 10.32 6.38
CA PHE A 40 -12.59 9.48 5.43
C PHE A 40 -12.47 8.03 5.93
N LEU A 41 -12.02 7.84 7.17
CA LEU A 41 -11.87 6.50 7.75
C LEU A 41 -13.19 5.73 7.86
N THR A 42 -14.30 6.42 8.09
CA THR A 42 -15.62 5.80 8.08
C THR A 42 -16.00 5.34 6.68
N SER A 43 -15.88 6.21 5.69
CA SER A 43 -16.15 5.87 4.29
C SER A 43 -15.25 4.73 3.79
N LEU A 44 -13.99 4.69 4.22
CA LEU A 44 -13.05 3.63 3.88
C LEU A 44 -13.48 2.28 4.44
N ARG A 45 -13.92 2.24 5.71
CA ARG A 45 -14.43 1.01 6.32
C ARG A 45 -15.72 0.53 5.66
N ASP A 46 -16.63 1.45 5.34
CA ASP A 46 -17.87 1.13 4.64
C ASP A 46 -17.60 0.57 3.24
N PHE A 47 -16.63 1.16 2.52
CA PHE A 47 -16.17 0.63 1.23
C PHE A 47 -15.65 -0.81 1.35
N LYS A 48 -14.84 -1.12 2.37
CA LYS A 48 -14.27 -2.46 2.57
C LYS A 48 -15.27 -3.53 2.99
N VAL A 49 -16.42 -3.14 3.50
CA VAL A 49 -17.54 -4.06 3.81
C VAL A 49 -18.44 -4.27 2.58
N GLY A 50 -18.44 -3.32 1.64
CA GLY A 50 -19.21 -3.38 0.41
C GLY A 50 -18.65 -4.39 -0.61
N GLU A 51 -19.38 -4.57 -1.69
CA GLU A 51 -18.94 -5.41 -2.82
C GLU A 51 -17.89 -4.67 -3.65
N HIS A 52 -16.66 -5.19 -3.69
CA HIS A 52 -15.52 -4.61 -4.44
C HIS A 52 -14.47 -5.67 -4.75
N LEU A 53 -13.47 -5.32 -5.57
CA LEU A 53 -12.30 -6.17 -5.79
C LEU A 53 -11.42 -6.18 -4.55
N VAL A 54 -11.25 -7.37 -3.97
CA VAL A 54 -10.45 -7.57 -2.76
C VAL A 54 -8.96 -7.49 -3.10
N THR A 55 -8.22 -6.67 -2.34
CA THR A 55 -6.77 -6.52 -2.46
C THR A 55 -6.06 -7.12 -1.25
N MET A 56 -4.94 -7.80 -1.50
CA MET A 56 -4.11 -8.40 -0.45
C MET A 56 -2.65 -8.00 -0.63
N MET A 57 -1.98 -7.67 0.47
CA MET A 57 -0.53 -7.45 0.50
C MET A 57 0.13 -8.35 1.52
N ILE A 58 1.38 -8.74 1.22
CA ILE A 58 2.21 -9.51 2.14
C ILE A 58 3.09 -8.52 2.93
N VAL A 59 3.05 -8.63 4.25
CA VAL A 59 3.89 -7.86 5.16
C VAL A 59 4.71 -8.83 6.00
N ARG A 60 6.02 -8.61 6.02
CA ARG A 60 6.92 -9.44 6.79
C ARG A 60 7.00 -8.93 8.23
N GLY A 61 6.70 -9.81 9.19
CA GLY A 61 6.92 -9.56 10.60
C GLY A 61 8.40 -9.47 10.94
N THR A 62 8.70 -8.90 12.09
CA THR A 62 10.07 -8.82 12.63
C THR A 62 10.01 -8.83 14.17
N SER A 63 10.98 -9.48 14.79
CA SER A 63 11.20 -9.46 16.24
C SER A 63 12.00 -8.23 16.69
N THR A 64 12.68 -7.56 15.77
CA THR A 64 13.38 -6.29 16.03
C THR A 64 12.49 -5.10 15.72
N ALA A 65 12.84 -3.92 16.24
CA ALA A 65 12.13 -2.70 15.92
C ALA A 65 12.06 -2.48 14.40
N PRO A 66 10.85 -2.27 13.83
CA PRO A 66 10.70 -2.07 12.40
C PRO A 66 11.44 -0.80 11.96
N ASN A 67 12.24 -0.92 10.90
CA ASN A 67 13.07 0.17 10.41
C ASN A 67 12.87 0.48 8.92
N ARG A 68 11.94 -0.23 8.27
CA ARG A 68 11.59 -0.04 6.86
C ARG A 68 10.10 0.19 6.71
N GLN A 69 9.73 1.05 5.80
CA GLN A 69 8.32 1.39 5.55
C GLN A 69 7.45 0.15 5.25
N ASN A 70 7.98 -0.82 4.51
CA ASN A 70 7.26 -2.05 4.17
C ASN A 70 7.08 -3.04 5.35
N GLN A 71 7.63 -2.73 6.52
CA GLN A 71 7.40 -3.49 7.76
C GLN A 71 6.28 -2.90 8.60
N HIS A 72 5.79 -1.69 8.28
CA HIS A 72 4.76 -0.98 9.03
C HIS A 72 3.36 -1.21 8.42
N PRO A 73 2.47 -1.98 9.07
CA PRO A 73 1.09 -2.17 8.63
C PRO A 73 0.34 -0.86 8.37
N MET A 74 0.56 0.16 9.20
CA MET A 74 -0.09 1.46 9.06
C MET A 74 0.35 2.25 7.82
N SER A 75 1.55 1.98 7.29
CA SER A 75 2.06 2.64 6.08
C SER A 75 1.57 1.99 4.78
N MET A 76 0.83 0.87 4.87
CA MET A 76 0.26 0.22 3.69
C MET A 76 -0.88 1.06 3.10
N PRO A 77 -1.09 0.98 1.76
CA PRO A 77 -2.16 1.70 1.09
C PRO A 77 -3.52 1.45 1.73
N ASP A 78 -4.33 2.49 1.82
CA ASP A 78 -5.66 2.41 2.45
C ASP A 78 -6.61 1.46 1.72
N SER A 79 -6.40 1.27 0.40
CA SER A 79 -7.18 0.34 -0.44
C SER A 79 -6.93 -1.15 -0.16
N VAL A 80 -5.95 -1.49 0.69
CA VAL A 80 -5.65 -2.89 1.02
C VAL A 80 -6.67 -3.44 2.01
N ASP A 81 -7.31 -4.57 1.66
CA ASP A 81 -8.31 -5.24 2.49
C ASP A 81 -7.69 -6.22 3.47
N TYR A 82 -6.66 -6.94 3.02
CA TYR A 82 -6.00 -7.97 3.82
C TYR A 82 -4.49 -7.77 3.82
N LEU A 83 -3.90 -7.81 5.00
CA LEU A 83 -2.47 -7.94 5.20
C LEU A 83 -2.16 -9.38 5.60
N LEU A 84 -1.46 -10.10 4.74
CA LEU A 84 -0.94 -11.42 5.03
C LEU A 84 0.40 -11.26 5.75
N MET A 85 0.41 -11.53 7.05
CA MET A 85 1.60 -11.43 7.88
C MET A 85 2.40 -12.75 7.83
N THR A 86 3.68 -12.64 7.53
CA THR A 86 4.65 -13.74 7.65
C THR A 86 5.59 -13.49 8.82
N ASP A 87 6.26 -14.52 9.30
CA ASP A 87 7.23 -14.42 10.43
C ASP A 87 6.60 -13.80 11.69
N VAL A 88 5.46 -14.33 12.11
CA VAL A 88 4.63 -13.77 13.20
C VAL A 88 4.90 -14.38 14.59
N ASP A 89 5.74 -15.41 14.68
CA ASP A 89 5.97 -16.17 15.92
C ASP A 89 6.59 -15.32 17.03
N ASP A 90 7.36 -14.30 16.68
CA ASP A 90 8.00 -13.37 17.60
C ASP A 90 7.90 -11.94 17.05
N LEU A 91 6.70 -11.35 17.13
CA LEU A 91 6.47 -9.99 16.64
C LEU A 91 6.90 -8.95 17.66
N HIS A 92 7.65 -7.95 17.19
CA HIS A 92 7.94 -6.77 18.00
C HIS A 92 6.65 -6.09 18.46
N PRO A 93 6.52 -5.65 19.73
CA PRO A 93 5.30 -5.07 20.29
C PRO A 93 4.73 -3.91 19.46
N ALA A 94 5.58 -3.03 18.92
CA ALA A 94 5.15 -1.94 18.07
C ALA A 94 4.37 -2.40 16.83
N LEU A 95 4.70 -3.57 16.25
CA LEU A 95 3.95 -4.13 15.13
C LEU A 95 2.58 -4.67 15.56
N SER A 96 2.50 -5.27 16.74
CA SER A 96 1.23 -5.71 17.32
C SER A 96 0.28 -4.54 17.54
N ASP A 97 0.79 -3.43 18.02
CA ASP A 97 0.01 -2.20 18.20
C ASP A 97 -0.47 -1.63 16.85
N GLU A 98 0.42 -1.57 15.84
CA GLU A 98 0.05 -1.12 14.50
C GLU A 98 -0.97 -2.05 13.83
N ILE A 99 -0.90 -3.36 14.03
CA ILE A 99 -1.90 -4.33 13.55
C ILE A 99 -3.27 -4.02 14.15
N ALA A 100 -3.33 -3.76 15.45
CA ALA A 100 -4.57 -3.38 16.11
C ALA A 100 -5.10 -2.02 15.59
N GLU A 101 -4.21 -1.09 15.34
CA GLU A 101 -4.54 0.24 14.83
C GLU A 101 -5.06 0.19 13.38
N VAL A 102 -4.40 -0.54 12.48
CA VAL A 102 -4.84 -0.66 11.08
C VAL A 102 -6.20 -1.34 10.97
N ARG A 103 -6.48 -2.31 11.83
CA ARG A 103 -7.80 -2.96 11.89
C ARG A 103 -8.89 -2.01 12.36
N SER A 104 -8.65 -1.28 13.42
CA SER A 104 -9.65 -0.37 14.00
C SER A 104 -9.88 0.87 13.16
N LYS A 105 -8.82 1.49 12.65
CA LYS A 105 -8.92 2.74 11.88
C LYS A 105 -9.29 2.51 10.43
N LYS A 106 -8.56 1.63 9.73
CA LYS A 106 -8.70 1.44 8.27
C LYS A 106 -9.63 0.28 7.89
N GLY A 107 -10.04 -0.57 8.84
CA GLY A 107 -10.84 -1.76 8.54
C GLY A 107 -10.07 -2.86 7.79
N THR A 108 -8.75 -2.71 7.63
CA THR A 108 -7.89 -3.71 7.01
C THR A 108 -7.75 -4.93 7.92
N ARG A 109 -8.00 -6.11 7.38
CA ARG A 109 -7.92 -7.37 8.14
C ARG A 109 -6.50 -7.95 8.05
N THR A 110 -6.03 -8.56 9.12
CA THR A 110 -4.73 -9.24 9.14
C THR A 110 -4.94 -10.75 9.16
N LEU A 111 -4.17 -11.44 8.34
CA LEU A 111 -4.12 -12.90 8.23
C LEU A 111 -2.70 -13.35 8.56
N ASN A 112 -2.56 -14.47 9.23
CA ASN A 112 -1.26 -15.07 9.52
C ASN A 112 -1.06 -16.32 8.66
N VAL A 113 0.15 -16.54 8.20
CA VAL A 113 0.54 -17.78 7.55
C VAL A 113 0.74 -18.83 8.62
N VAL A 114 0.08 -19.96 8.47
CA VAL A 114 0.28 -21.14 9.32
C VAL A 114 1.01 -22.19 8.49
N ASP A 115 2.26 -22.49 8.85
CA ASP A 115 3.01 -23.58 8.24
C ASP A 115 2.68 -24.92 8.89
N TYR A 116 1.85 -25.69 8.20
CA TYR A 116 1.45 -27.02 8.66
C TYR A 116 2.65 -27.96 8.83
N THR A 117 3.67 -27.84 7.99
CA THR A 117 4.86 -28.71 8.05
C THR A 117 5.63 -28.50 9.34
N THR A 118 5.83 -27.25 9.72
CA THR A 118 6.48 -26.88 11.00
C THR A 118 5.66 -27.34 12.19
N ILE A 119 4.35 -27.15 12.19
CA ILE A 119 3.46 -27.60 13.27
C ILE A 119 3.54 -29.13 13.41
N ARG A 120 3.48 -29.85 12.31
CA ARG A 120 3.54 -31.31 12.31
C ARG A 120 4.87 -31.83 12.84
N SER A 121 6.00 -31.29 12.38
CA SER A 121 7.32 -31.70 12.85
C SER A 121 7.51 -31.43 14.35
N THR A 122 7.03 -30.30 14.84
CA THR A 122 7.05 -29.95 16.26
C THR A 122 6.19 -30.90 17.07
N TRP A 123 4.99 -31.27 16.58
CA TRP A 123 4.12 -32.23 17.21
C TRP A 123 4.74 -33.63 17.28
N ASP A 124 5.32 -34.10 16.18
CA ASP A 124 5.97 -35.42 16.11
C ASP A 124 7.16 -35.48 17.07
N ALA A 125 7.98 -34.42 17.17
CA ALA A 125 9.07 -34.33 18.14
C ALA A 125 8.57 -34.35 19.60
N MET A 126 7.49 -33.64 19.93
CA MET A 126 6.88 -33.67 21.26
C MET A 126 6.34 -35.06 21.62
N LYS A 127 5.75 -35.77 20.66
CA LYS A 127 5.23 -37.11 20.84
C LYS A 127 6.35 -38.12 21.11
N GLU A 128 7.46 -38.04 20.34
CA GLU A 128 8.64 -38.88 20.59
C GLU A 128 9.23 -38.63 21.98
N ALA A 129 9.37 -37.37 22.39
CA ALA A 129 9.87 -37.02 23.72
C ALA A 129 8.97 -37.57 24.85
N SER A 130 7.65 -37.61 24.64
CA SER A 130 6.69 -38.14 25.63
C SER A 130 6.61 -39.65 25.66
N SER A 131 7.01 -40.36 24.61
CA SER A 131 6.97 -41.83 24.51
C SER A 131 8.25 -42.50 25.00
N GLY A 132 9.31 -41.73 25.25
CA GLY A 132 10.60 -42.21 25.73
C GLY A 132 10.76 -42.24 27.26
N THR A 133 9.67 -41.99 28.03
CA THR A 133 9.62 -42.09 29.49
C THR A 133 8.76 -43.28 29.89
#